data_153746bc70e92140c146562b2618a6a5
#
_entry.id   153746bc70e92140c146562b2618a6a5
#
_cell.length_a   1.000
_cell.length_b   1.000
_cell.length_c   1.000
_cell.angle_alpha   90.00
_cell.angle_beta   90.00
_cell.angle_gamma   90.00
#
_symmetry.space_group_name_H-M   'P 1'
#
loop_
_entity.id
_entity.type
_entity.pdbx_description
1 polymer ?
#
loop_
_entity_poly.entity_id
_entity_poly.type
_entity_poly.pdbx_seq_one_letter_code
_entity_poly.pdbx_strand_id
1 'polypeptide(L)'
;HIHGPHFAVFVAPVAKMAGLRNIVVHSHTTVYTLIGSTFANRLLSQYAKYCIPKKLACSRASGQLWYGQKPFTELRNAVDCQALQFDPAVREHMRWQLHLDDAFVVGHIGKTDIPQKNHEFLFSVFAEIHKLRSNAKLLLIGAVPTDRLTALAKELNIVDSVLFLGPQSQISAYLQAMDLFVFPSISEGLPMSVVEAQAAGLPVLLSDAVTREVACTPLVKTLSLHQSPEEWAGAALQPLPPRRSPTAALIAGGWNIRGCAIQLEKIYKE
;
A
#
# COMPACT_ATOMS: atom_id res chain seq x y z
N HIS A 1 18.27 0.14 -15.56
CA HIS A 1 17.63 0.48 -14.30
C HIS A 1 17.72 -0.71 -13.35
N ILE A 2 18.31 -0.51 -12.17
CA ILE A 2 18.52 -1.55 -11.18
C ILE A 2 17.61 -1.26 -9.98
N HIS A 3 16.67 -2.17 -9.70
CA HIS A 3 15.82 -2.11 -8.54
C HIS A 3 16.44 -2.84 -7.36
N GLY A 4 16.78 -2.10 -6.31
CA GLY A 4 17.47 -2.60 -5.14
C GLY A 4 18.96 -2.28 -5.14
N PRO A 5 19.41 -1.34 -4.28
CA PRO A 5 20.80 -0.85 -4.26
C PRO A 5 21.87 -1.94 -4.00
N HIS A 6 21.52 -3.00 -3.26
CA HIS A 6 22.43 -4.10 -2.97
C HIS A 6 22.75 -4.98 -4.20
N PHE A 7 21.90 -4.98 -5.24
CA PHE A 7 22.18 -5.69 -6.49
C PHE A 7 23.14 -4.92 -7.42
N ALA A 8 23.32 -3.62 -7.17
CA ALA A 8 24.10 -2.78 -8.06
C ALA A 8 25.57 -3.23 -8.20
N VAL A 9 26.14 -3.81 -7.16
CA VAL A 9 27.53 -4.33 -7.16
C VAL A 9 27.73 -5.46 -8.17
N PHE A 10 26.70 -6.25 -8.43
CA PHE A 10 26.76 -7.37 -9.39
C PHE A 10 26.35 -6.93 -10.80
N VAL A 11 25.28 -6.16 -10.91
CA VAL A 11 24.66 -5.82 -12.20
C VAL A 11 25.40 -4.68 -12.91
N ALA A 12 25.81 -3.63 -12.19
CA ALA A 12 26.37 -2.45 -12.82
C ALA A 12 27.73 -2.67 -13.50
N PRO A 13 28.68 -3.46 -12.95
CA PRO A 13 29.92 -3.77 -13.66
C PRO A 13 29.67 -4.50 -14.99
N VAL A 14 28.80 -5.50 -14.99
CA VAL A 14 28.45 -6.27 -16.20
C VAL A 14 27.78 -5.37 -17.24
N ALA A 15 26.84 -4.50 -16.80
CA ALA A 15 26.21 -3.54 -17.67
C ALA A 15 27.21 -2.57 -18.31
N LYS A 16 28.22 -2.08 -17.54
CA LYS A 16 29.28 -1.24 -18.07
C LYS A 16 30.16 -1.98 -19.09
N MET A 17 30.51 -3.22 -18.82
CA MET A 17 31.25 -4.07 -19.76
C MET A 17 30.50 -4.31 -21.07
N ALA A 18 29.18 -4.40 -20.99
CA ALA A 18 28.27 -4.47 -22.13
C ALA A 18 28.05 -3.12 -22.87
N GLY A 19 28.77 -2.07 -22.49
CA GLY A 19 28.70 -0.75 -23.13
C GLY A 19 27.57 0.16 -22.67
N LEU A 20 26.80 -0.24 -21.64
CA LEU A 20 25.72 0.60 -21.08
C LEU A 20 26.33 1.72 -20.23
N ARG A 21 26.11 2.95 -20.63
CA ARG A 21 26.67 4.15 -19.95
C ARG A 21 25.71 4.74 -18.91
N ASN A 22 24.43 4.64 -19.17
CA ASN A 22 23.40 5.23 -18.32
C ASN A 22 22.84 4.17 -17.36
N ILE A 23 23.38 4.10 -16.15
CA ILE A 23 22.99 3.16 -15.12
C ILE A 23 22.32 3.91 -13.97
N VAL A 24 21.08 3.53 -13.69
CA VAL A 24 20.24 4.10 -12.63
C VAL A 24 20.00 3.05 -11.57
N VAL A 25 20.10 3.42 -10.29
CA VAL A 25 19.74 2.56 -9.15
C VAL A 25 18.58 3.16 -8.40
N HIS A 26 17.56 2.35 -8.12
CA HIS A 26 16.34 2.78 -7.45
C HIS A 26 16.09 1.97 -6.18
N SER A 27 15.93 2.63 -5.06
CA SER A 27 15.54 2.03 -3.78
C SER A 27 14.03 2.13 -3.58
N HIS A 28 13.39 0.99 -3.21
CA HIS A 28 11.94 0.88 -3.01
C HIS A 28 11.53 0.54 -1.59
N THR A 29 12.49 0.40 -0.67
CA THR A 29 12.23 -0.06 0.70
C THR A 29 12.90 0.82 1.73
N THR A 30 12.32 0.84 2.92
CA THR A 30 12.85 1.49 4.13
C THR A 30 13.49 0.49 5.09
N VAL A 31 13.80 -0.71 4.61
CA VAL A 31 14.50 -1.76 5.36
C VAL A 31 15.59 -2.40 4.50
N TYR A 32 16.67 -2.83 5.14
CA TYR A 32 17.76 -3.53 4.43
C TYR A 32 17.44 -4.99 4.12
N THR A 33 16.46 -5.56 4.80
CA THR A 33 16.17 -7.00 4.76
C THR A 33 14.98 -7.29 3.86
N LEU A 34 15.24 -7.68 2.62
CA LEU A 34 14.23 -8.34 1.79
C LEU A 34 14.61 -9.81 1.58
N ILE A 35 15.90 -10.11 1.40
CA ILE A 35 16.45 -11.45 1.21
C ILE A 35 17.86 -11.43 1.82
N GLY A 36 18.16 -12.38 2.70
CA GLY A 36 19.48 -12.54 3.28
C GLY A 36 19.80 -11.65 4.49
N SER A 37 21.08 -11.45 4.76
CA SER A 37 21.56 -10.72 5.94
C SER A 37 21.46 -9.20 5.76
N THR A 38 20.90 -8.51 6.75
CA THR A 38 20.88 -7.04 6.82
C THR A 38 22.27 -6.42 6.70
N PHE A 39 23.27 -7.04 7.35
CA PHE A 39 24.66 -6.58 7.29
C PHE A 39 25.24 -6.71 5.87
N ALA A 40 25.02 -7.85 5.20
CA ALA A 40 25.49 -8.06 3.83
C ALA A 40 24.82 -7.06 2.87
N ASN A 41 23.51 -6.86 2.96
CA ASN A 41 22.79 -5.90 2.12
C ASN A 41 23.28 -4.47 2.33
N ARG A 42 23.57 -4.10 3.58
CA ARG A 42 24.16 -2.80 3.91
C ARG A 42 25.55 -2.64 3.30
N LEU A 43 26.40 -3.68 3.35
CA LEU A 43 27.73 -3.64 2.76
C LEU A 43 27.67 -3.55 1.23
N LEU A 44 26.87 -4.40 0.58
CA LEU A 44 26.71 -4.41 -0.86
C LEU A 44 26.13 -3.10 -1.42
N SER A 45 25.25 -2.44 -0.64
CA SER A 45 24.68 -1.15 -1.03
C SER A 45 25.69 0.00 -1.10
N GLN A 46 26.88 -0.15 -0.49
CA GLN A 46 27.92 0.88 -0.58
C GLN A 46 28.36 1.11 -2.03
N TYR A 47 28.36 0.05 -2.86
CA TYR A 47 28.66 0.21 -4.28
C TYR A 47 27.66 1.18 -4.97
N ALA A 48 26.36 0.99 -4.75
CA ALA A 48 25.34 1.90 -5.28
C ALA A 48 25.53 3.33 -4.76
N LYS A 49 25.84 3.46 -3.47
CA LYS A 49 26.03 4.74 -2.79
C LYS A 49 27.18 5.56 -3.37
N TYR A 50 28.32 4.92 -3.69
CA TYR A 50 29.57 5.62 -4.06
C TYR A 50 29.90 5.50 -5.54
N CYS A 51 29.51 4.43 -6.23
CA CYS A 51 29.95 4.12 -7.60
C CYS A 51 28.89 4.39 -8.68
N ILE A 52 27.62 4.57 -8.30
CA ILE A 52 26.54 4.89 -9.24
C ILE A 52 26.15 6.36 -9.09
N PRO A 53 26.25 7.18 -10.14
CA PRO A 53 25.90 8.60 -10.08
C PRO A 53 24.40 8.83 -9.98
N LYS A 54 23.58 8.12 -10.78
CA LYS A 54 22.10 8.29 -10.82
C LYS A 54 21.42 7.40 -9.80
N LYS A 55 20.97 8.00 -8.70
CA LYS A 55 20.31 7.34 -7.58
C LYS A 55 18.89 7.83 -7.46
N LEU A 56 17.94 6.90 -7.44
CA LEU A 56 16.53 7.17 -7.21
C LEU A 56 16.07 6.50 -5.92
N ALA A 57 15.07 7.09 -5.30
CA ALA A 57 14.40 6.52 -4.13
C ALA A 57 12.90 6.76 -4.20
N CYS A 58 12.10 5.78 -3.82
CA CYS A 58 10.65 5.90 -3.80
C CYS A 58 10.13 6.87 -2.72
N SER A 59 10.95 7.18 -1.74
CA SER A 59 10.67 8.14 -0.66
C SER A 59 11.96 8.71 -0.12
N ARG A 60 11.84 9.82 0.61
CA ARG A 60 12.99 10.44 1.28
C ARG A 60 13.61 9.51 2.32
N ALA A 61 12.78 8.80 3.09
CA ALA A 61 13.24 7.83 4.08
C ALA A 61 14.02 6.67 3.44
N SER A 62 13.53 6.13 2.32
CA SER A 62 14.23 5.12 1.54
C SER A 62 15.58 5.62 1.03
N GLY A 63 15.60 6.82 0.45
CA GLY A 63 16.84 7.42 -0.05
C GLY A 63 17.88 7.67 1.06
N GLN A 64 17.47 8.17 2.20
CA GLN A 64 18.34 8.37 3.37
C GLN A 64 18.90 7.06 3.90
N LEU A 65 18.08 6.00 3.99
CA LEU A 65 18.53 4.69 4.42
C LEU A 65 19.64 4.15 3.51
N TRP A 66 19.39 4.13 2.19
CA TRP A 66 20.27 3.46 1.23
C TRP A 66 21.46 4.29 0.80
N TYR A 67 21.31 5.61 0.69
CA TYR A 67 22.34 6.52 0.15
C TYR A 67 22.91 7.49 1.19
N GLY A 68 22.30 7.60 2.38
CA GLY A 68 22.71 8.53 3.44
C GLY A 68 22.65 9.97 2.97
N GLN A 69 23.79 10.70 3.10
CA GLN A 69 23.90 12.10 2.68
C GLN A 69 24.25 12.28 1.18
N LYS A 70 24.38 11.19 0.42
CA LYS A 70 24.65 11.31 -1.03
C LYS A 70 23.38 11.80 -1.74
N PRO A 71 23.53 12.66 -2.77
CA PRO A 71 22.38 13.15 -3.52
C PRO A 71 21.64 12.01 -4.22
N PHE A 72 20.33 12.06 -4.21
CA PHE A 72 19.43 11.17 -4.93
C PHE A 72 18.20 11.95 -5.39
N THR A 73 17.55 11.45 -6.41
CA THR A 73 16.26 12.00 -6.89
C THR A 73 15.13 11.17 -6.29
N GLU A 74 14.16 11.84 -5.71
CA GLU A 74 12.94 11.20 -5.25
C GLU A 74 12.03 10.92 -6.46
N LEU A 75 11.75 9.65 -6.71
CA LEU A 75 10.82 9.18 -7.73
C LEU A 75 9.88 8.19 -7.05
N ARG A 76 8.68 8.63 -6.74
CA ARG A 76 7.70 7.87 -5.97
C ARG A 76 7.20 6.65 -6.74
N ASN A 77 6.89 5.58 -6.01
CA ASN A 77 5.98 4.57 -6.52
C ASN A 77 4.62 5.24 -6.70
N ALA A 78 4.08 5.21 -7.90
CA ALA A 78 2.87 5.95 -8.23
C ALA A 78 1.76 5.03 -8.73
N VAL A 79 0.54 5.53 -8.70
CA VAL A 79 -0.67 4.82 -9.12
C VAL A 79 -1.27 5.45 -10.38
N ASP A 80 -2.04 4.68 -11.14
CA ASP A 80 -2.86 5.25 -12.20
C ASP A 80 -4.12 5.88 -11.58
N CYS A 81 -4.00 7.18 -11.25
CA CYS A 81 -5.10 7.93 -10.64
C CYS A 81 -6.36 7.96 -11.52
N GLN A 82 -6.23 7.79 -12.83
CA GLN A 82 -7.36 7.78 -13.74
C GLN A 82 -8.08 6.43 -13.72
N ALA A 83 -7.33 5.32 -13.78
CA ALA A 83 -7.88 3.98 -13.71
C ALA A 83 -8.51 3.64 -12.34
N LEU A 84 -8.07 4.34 -11.28
CA LEU A 84 -8.58 4.18 -9.91
C LEU A 84 -9.72 5.14 -9.57
N GLN A 85 -10.04 6.09 -10.44
CA GLN A 85 -11.06 7.09 -10.18
C GLN A 85 -12.40 6.44 -9.81
N PHE A 86 -13.10 7.02 -8.83
CA PHE A 86 -14.39 6.53 -8.40
C PHE A 86 -15.41 6.57 -9.55
N ASP A 87 -16.03 5.42 -9.80
CA ASP A 87 -17.07 5.22 -10.79
C ASP A 87 -18.29 4.56 -10.13
N PRO A 88 -19.42 5.28 -10.03
CA PRO A 88 -20.64 4.75 -9.44
C PRO A 88 -21.20 3.53 -10.16
N ALA A 89 -21.04 3.44 -11.49
CA ALA A 89 -21.56 2.31 -12.26
C ALA A 89 -20.73 1.04 -12.02
N VAL A 90 -19.40 1.17 -11.94
CA VAL A 90 -18.52 0.06 -11.56
C VAL A 90 -18.80 -0.37 -10.12
N ARG A 91 -19.05 0.59 -9.21
CA ARG A 91 -19.41 0.29 -7.83
C ARG A 91 -20.70 -0.55 -7.75
N GLU A 92 -21.77 -0.11 -8.43
CA GLU A 92 -23.04 -0.81 -8.44
C GLU A 92 -22.88 -2.24 -8.99
N HIS A 93 -22.20 -2.39 -10.12
CA HIS A 93 -21.94 -3.69 -10.74
C HIS A 93 -21.16 -4.62 -9.82
N MET A 94 -20.05 -4.14 -9.21
CA MET A 94 -19.22 -4.95 -8.32
C MET A 94 -19.96 -5.36 -7.04
N ARG A 95 -20.79 -4.48 -6.48
CA ARG A 95 -21.59 -4.80 -5.29
C ARG A 95 -22.65 -5.84 -5.61
N TRP A 96 -23.33 -5.73 -6.75
CA TRP A 96 -24.25 -6.75 -7.24
C TRP A 96 -23.56 -8.10 -7.44
N GLN A 97 -22.40 -8.10 -8.11
CA GLN A 97 -21.62 -9.32 -8.37
C GLN A 97 -21.17 -10.03 -7.09
N LEU A 98 -20.86 -9.27 -6.04
CA LEU A 98 -20.38 -9.78 -4.76
C LEU A 98 -21.51 -9.95 -3.71
N HIS A 99 -22.76 -9.71 -4.08
CA HIS A 99 -23.93 -9.74 -3.17
C HIS A 99 -23.76 -8.81 -1.95
N LEU A 100 -23.35 -7.56 -2.22
CA LEU A 100 -23.04 -6.54 -1.21
C LEU A 100 -23.97 -5.31 -1.29
N ASP A 101 -25.13 -5.41 -1.96
CA ASP A 101 -25.98 -4.26 -2.35
C ASP A 101 -26.24 -3.29 -1.18
N ASP A 102 -26.69 -3.77 -0.03
CA ASP A 102 -27.01 -2.96 1.15
C ASP A 102 -25.93 -3.03 2.26
N ALA A 103 -24.80 -3.68 1.99
CA ALA A 103 -23.78 -3.88 3.00
C ALA A 103 -22.95 -2.61 3.25
N PHE A 104 -22.46 -2.44 4.47
CA PHE A 104 -21.34 -1.56 4.75
C PHE A 104 -20.04 -2.35 4.55
N VAL A 105 -19.29 -2.01 3.52
CA VAL A 105 -18.13 -2.80 3.09
C VAL A 105 -16.85 -2.20 3.61
N VAL A 106 -16.22 -2.90 4.56
CA VAL A 106 -14.86 -2.64 5.05
C VAL A 106 -13.90 -3.41 4.17
N GLY A 107 -12.93 -2.74 3.56
CA GLY A 107 -11.94 -3.35 2.68
C GLY A 107 -10.54 -3.39 3.27
N HIS A 108 -9.78 -4.43 2.91
CA HIS A 108 -8.35 -4.55 3.17
C HIS A 108 -7.64 -5.23 2.01
N ILE A 109 -6.39 -4.83 1.74
CA ILE A 109 -5.54 -5.45 0.74
C ILE A 109 -4.25 -5.91 1.40
N GLY A 110 -4.04 -7.22 1.47
CA GLY A 110 -2.85 -7.80 2.08
C GLY A 110 -2.85 -9.33 2.02
N LYS A 111 -1.67 -9.93 1.88
CA LYS A 111 -1.51 -11.39 1.93
C LYS A 111 -1.53 -11.87 3.38
N THR A 112 -2.13 -13.03 3.62
CA THR A 112 -2.23 -13.64 4.95
C THR A 112 -0.92 -14.22 5.47
N ASP A 113 0.00 -14.57 4.58
CA ASP A 113 1.35 -15.05 4.90
C ASP A 113 2.33 -13.92 5.32
N ILE A 114 1.87 -12.68 5.33
CA ILE A 114 2.63 -11.50 5.76
C ILE A 114 2.10 -11.02 7.13
N PRO A 115 2.74 -11.40 8.26
CA PRO A 115 2.27 -11.05 9.61
C PRO A 115 2.13 -9.56 9.85
N GLN A 116 2.94 -8.74 9.14
CA GLN A 116 2.91 -7.28 9.24
C GLN A 116 1.56 -6.68 8.85
N LYS A 117 0.74 -7.38 8.06
CA LYS A 117 -0.61 -6.93 7.68
C LYS A 117 -1.63 -6.96 8.82
N ASN A 118 -1.33 -7.68 9.91
CA ASN A 118 -2.08 -7.67 11.16
C ASN A 118 -3.58 -8.04 11.00
N HIS A 119 -3.82 -9.13 10.26
CA HIS A 119 -5.20 -9.57 9.98
C HIS A 119 -5.99 -9.91 11.24
N GLU A 120 -5.33 -10.39 12.31
CA GLU A 120 -6.01 -10.70 13.56
C GLU A 120 -6.61 -9.48 14.23
N PHE A 121 -5.83 -8.40 14.30
CA PHE A 121 -6.34 -7.12 14.79
C PHE A 121 -7.45 -6.56 13.89
N LEU A 122 -7.29 -6.69 12.56
CA LEU A 122 -8.34 -6.33 11.60
C LEU A 122 -9.65 -7.07 11.88
N PHE A 123 -9.58 -8.38 12.18
CA PHE A 123 -10.76 -9.18 12.50
C PHE A 123 -11.40 -8.72 13.80
N SER A 124 -10.61 -8.41 14.82
CA SER A 124 -11.12 -7.86 16.08
C SER A 124 -11.82 -6.52 15.87
N VAL A 125 -11.22 -5.60 15.10
CA VAL A 125 -11.84 -4.31 14.73
C VAL A 125 -13.15 -4.54 13.95
N PHE A 126 -13.12 -5.45 12.97
CA PHE A 126 -14.29 -5.74 12.17
C PHE A 126 -15.42 -6.37 12.98
N ALA A 127 -15.10 -7.23 13.94
CA ALA A 127 -16.11 -7.80 14.85
C ALA A 127 -16.85 -6.72 15.65
N GLU A 128 -16.12 -5.71 16.13
CA GLU A 128 -16.75 -4.57 16.82
C GLU A 128 -17.62 -3.70 15.87
N ILE A 129 -17.16 -3.51 14.63
CA ILE A 129 -17.98 -2.86 13.59
C ILE A 129 -19.26 -3.67 13.34
N HIS A 130 -19.14 -4.99 13.20
CA HIS A 130 -20.27 -5.87 12.88
C HIS A 130 -21.31 -5.95 14.02
N LYS A 131 -20.88 -5.88 15.28
CA LYS A 131 -21.78 -5.79 16.44
C LYS A 131 -22.67 -4.54 16.37
N LEU A 132 -22.10 -3.40 15.93
CA LEU A 132 -22.77 -2.11 15.85
C LEU A 132 -23.53 -1.92 14.52
N ARG A 133 -23.13 -2.64 13.48
CA ARG A 133 -23.69 -2.58 12.14
C ARG A 133 -23.75 -3.97 11.51
N SER A 134 -24.84 -4.69 11.77
CA SER A 134 -24.98 -6.12 11.42
C SER A 134 -24.91 -6.43 9.92
N ASN A 135 -25.17 -5.45 9.04
CA ASN A 135 -25.01 -5.58 7.60
C ASN A 135 -23.57 -5.26 7.13
N ALA A 136 -22.61 -5.09 8.03
CA ALA A 136 -21.21 -4.90 7.63
C ALA A 136 -20.61 -6.18 7.03
N LYS A 137 -19.78 -6.03 6.01
CA LYS A 137 -19.00 -7.11 5.37
C LYS A 137 -17.54 -6.69 5.31
N LEU A 138 -16.63 -7.66 5.54
CA LEU A 138 -15.18 -7.49 5.40
C LEU A 138 -14.72 -8.10 4.09
N LEU A 139 -14.19 -7.29 3.20
CA LEU A 139 -13.69 -7.68 1.89
C LEU A 139 -12.16 -7.73 1.89
N LEU A 140 -11.59 -8.92 1.75
CA LEU A 140 -10.16 -9.18 1.83
C LEU A 140 -9.59 -9.53 0.45
N ILE A 141 -8.70 -8.68 -0.07
CA ILE A 141 -8.01 -8.90 -1.34
C ILE A 141 -6.56 -9.32 -1.08
N GLY A 142 -6.08 -10.33 -1.79
CA GLY A 142 -4.75 -10.92 -1.61
C GLY A 142 -4.67 -11.90 -0.44
N ALA A 143 -5.65 -11.89 0.46
CA ALA A 143 -5.74 -12.79 1.58
C ALA A 143 -6.46 -14.09 1.20
N VAL A 144 -5.99 -15.19 1.75
CA VAL A 144 -6.62 -16.52 1.65
C VAL A 144 -6.97 -17.01 3.05
N PRO A 145 -8.02 -17.84 3.21
CA PRO A 145 -8.33 -18.45 4.50
C PRO A 145 -7.14 -19.25 5.03
N THR A 146 -6.85 -19.11 6.31
CA THR A 146 -5.94 -19.97 7.06
C THR A 146 -6.69 -20.56 8.23
N ASP A 147 -6.23 -21.71 8.78
CA ASP A 147 -6.88 -22.34 9.93
C ASP A 147 -7.02 -21.35 11.09
N ARG A 148 -5.98 -20.56 11.35
CA ARG A 148 -5.97 -19.55 12.41
C ARG A 148 -7.01 -18.46 12.20
N LEU A 149 -7.10 -17.86 11.00
CA LEU A 149 -8.07 -16.80 10.71
C LEU A 149 -9.50 -17.36 10.65
N THR A 150 -9.66 -18.59 10.18
CA THR A 150 -10.96 -19.28 10.16
C THR A 150 -11.46 -19.56 11.59
N ALA A 151 -10.56 -20.03 12.47
CA ALA A 151 -10.89 -20.24 13.89
C ALA A 151 -11.26 -18.91 14.57
N LEU A 152 -10.47 -17.85 14.35
CA LEU A 152 -10.73 -16.52 14.91
C LEU A 152 -12.06 -15.94 14.40
N ALA A 153 -12.38 -16.11 13.11
CA ALA A 153 -13.67 -15.65 12.57
C ALA A 153 -14.86 -16.35 13.22
N LYS A 154 -14.73 -17.65 13.55
CA LYS A 154 -15.74 -18.42 14.29
C LYS A 154 -15.90 -17.91 15.72
N GLU A 155 -14.78 -17.72 16.43
CA GLU A 155 -14.76 -17.20 17.80
C GLU A 155 -15.43 -15.81 17.88
N LEU A 156 -15.16 -14.95 16.91
CA LEU A 156 -15.70 -13.60 16.82
C LEU A 156 -17.14 -13.55 16.21
N ASN A 157 -17.69 -14.68 15.77
CA ASN A 157 -19.02 -14.78 15.12
C ASN A 157 -19.14 -13.90 13.85
N ILE A 158 -18.10 -13.86 13.02
CA ILE A 158 -18.06 -13.05 11.78
C ILE A 158 -17.84 -13.88 10.51
N VAL A 159 -17.89 -15.21 10.57
CA VAL A 159 -17.57 -16.12 9.45
C VAL A 159 -18.34 -15.75 8.18
N ASP A 160 -19.66 -15.56 8.28
CA ASP A 160 -20.54 -15.26 7.15
C ASP A 160 -20.42 -13.80 6.65
N SER A 161 -19.61 -13.01 7.34
CA SER A 161 -19.40 -11.59 7.05
C SER A 161 -18.02 -11.27 6.50
N VAL A 162 -17.13 -12.28 6.37
CA VAL A 162 -15.77 -12.14 5.81
C VAL A 162 -15.68 -12.78 4.44
N LEU A 163 -15.34 -11.99 3.44
CA LEU A 163 -15.15 -12.43 2.05
C LEU A 163 -13.66 -12.45 1.72
N PHE A 164 -13.10 -13.65 1.58
CA PHE A 164 -11.73 -13.84 1.09
C PHE A 164 -11.74 -13.95 -0.44
N LEU A 165 -11.18 -12.99 -1.14
CA LEU A 165 -11.13 -13.00 -2.61
C LEU A 165 -9.82 -13.55 -3.17
N GLY A 166 -8.81 -13.79 -2.31
CA GLY A 166 -7.49 -14.18 -2.79
C GLY A 166 -6.81 -13.11 -3.65
N PRO A 167 -5.75 -13.46 -4.38
CA PRO A 167 -5.08 -12.54 -5.30
C PRO A 167 -6.00 -12.09 -6.44
N GLN A 168 -6.07 -10.80 -6.69
CA GLN A 168 -6.88 -10.19 -7.75
C GLN A 168 -6.01 -9.30 -8.65
N SER A 169 -6.29 -9.28 -9.95
CA SER A 169 -5.58 -8.43 -10.91
C SER A 169 -6.24 -7.07 -11.13
N GLN A 170 -7.55 -6.97 -10.95
CA GLN A 170 -8.33 -5.74 -11.18
C GLN A 170 -8.69 -5.05 -9.85
N ILE A 171 -7.68 -4.69 -9.08
CA ILE A 171 -7.86 -4.06 -7.75
C ILE A 171 -8.77 -2.83 -7.80
N SER A 172 -8.69 -2.02 -8.87
CA SER A 172 -9.52 -0.83 -9.05
C SER A 172 -11.02 -1.11 -8.96
N ALA A 173 -11.50 -2.21 -9.55
CA ALA A 173 -12.91 -2.58 -9.52
C ALA A 173 -13.37 -2.95 -8.09
N TYR A 174 -12.58 -3.71 -7.36
CA TYR A 174 -12.90 -4.09 -5.98
C TYR A 174 -12.89 -2.92 -5.01
N LEU A 175 -11.98 -1.96 -5.19
CA LEU A 175 -11.97 -0.73 -4.42
C LEU A 175 -13.28 0.06 -4.59
N GLN A 176 -13.95 -0.03 -5.75
CA GLN A 176 -15.25 0.63 -5.94
C GLN A 176 -16.33 0.07 -5.01
N ALA A 177 -16.33 -1.24 -4.72
CA ALA A 177 -17.32 -1.89 -3.87
C ALA A 177 -17.24 -1.49 -2.39
N MET A 178 -16.07 -1.04 -1.92
CA MET A 178 -15.80 -0.71 -0.51
C MET A 178 -16.41 0.64 -0.10
N ASP A 179 -16.65 0.82 1.19
CA ASP A 179 -17.06 2.07 1.82
C ASP A 179 -15.93 2.68 2.66
N LEU A 180 -15.11 1.84 3.28
CA LEU A 180 -14.00 2.20 4.13
C LEU A 180 -12.83 1.25 3.87
N PHE A 181 -11.61 1.78 3.87
CA PHE A 181 -10.39 0.98 3.80
C PHE A 181 -9.70 0.97 5.17
N VAL A 182 -9.45 -0.21 5.73
CA VAL A 182 -8.80 -0.36 7.05
C VAL A 182 -7.44 -1.02 6.87
N PHE A 183 -6.39 -0.36 7.34
CA PHE A 183 -5.02 -0.80 7.15
C PHE A 183 -4.22 -0.75 8.46
N PRO A 184 -4.38 -1.77 9.34
CA PRO A 184 -3.79 -1.82 10.67
C PRO A 184 -2.40 -2.46 10.68
N SER A 185 -1.62 -2.31 9.60
CA SER A 185 -0.30 -2.92 9.48
C SER A 185 0.65 -2.46 10.58
N ILE A 186 1.47 -3.39 11.07
CA ILE A 186 2.46 -3.16 12.14
C ILE A 186 3.71 -2.45 11.60
N SER A 187 4.03 -2.67 10.32
CA SER A 187 5.19 -2.07 9.66
C SER A 187 5.04 -2.18 8.16
N GLU A 188 5.31 -1.08 7.46
CA GLU A 188 5.31 -1.02 6.00
C GLU A 188 6.40 -0.05 5.51
N GLY A 189 6.92 -0.32 4.31
CA GLY A 189 7.78 0.64 3.63
C GLY A 189 6.97 1.80 3.06
N LEU A 190 6.28 1.54 1.95
CA LEU A 190 5.38 2.49 1.29
C LEU A 190 4.19 1.71 0.72
N PRO A 191 3.11 1.48 1.49
CA PRO A 191 2.00 0.63 1.08
C PRO A 191 1.18 1.29 -0.03
N MET A 192 1.35 0.83 -1.27
CA MET A 192 0.65 1.38 -2.43
C MET A 192 -0.86 1.19 -2.35
N SER A 193 -1.34 0.12 -1.71
CA SER A 193 -2.77 -0.12 -1.51
C SER A 193 -3.48 1.02 -0.74
N VAL A 194 -2.78 1.70 0.17
CA VAL A 194 -3.29 2.89 0.87
C VAL A 194 -3.43 4.08 -0.09
N VAL A 195 -2.48 4.25 -1.02
CA VAL A 195 -2.54 5.30 -2.05
C VAL A 195 -3.64 4.98 -3.07
N GLU A 196 -3.76 3.71 -3.48
CA GLU A 196 -4.81 3.21 -4.39
C GLU A 196 -6.21 3.43 -3.80
N ALA A 197 -6.41 3.12 -2.51
CA ALA A 197 -7.67 3.37 -1.81
C ALA A 197 -8.04 4.86 -1.82
N GLN A 198 -7.09 5.75 -1.54
CA GLN A 198 -7.32 7.20 -1.61
C GLN A 198 -7.62 7.66 -3.05
N ALA A 199 -6.93 7.11 -4.06
CA ALA A 199 -7.19 7.43 -5.47
C ALA A 199 -8.61 7.02 -5.88
N ALA A 200 -9.13 5.92 -5.32
CA ALA A 200 -10.52 5.50 -5.46
C ALA A 200 -11.51 6.33 -4.61
N GLY A 201 -11.05 7.35 -3.91
CA GLY A 201 -11.90 8.20 -3.06
C GLY A 201 -12.37 7.54 -1.77
N LEU A 202 -11.72 6.47 -1.32
CA LEU A 202 -12.07 5.79 -0.08
C LEU A 202 -11.51 6.52 1.14
N PRO A 203 -12.31 6.71 2.19
CA PRO A 203 -11.80 6.96 3.53
C PRO A 203 -10.91 5.81 3.99
N VAL A 204 -9.83 6.14 4.69
CA VAL A 204 -8.81 5.18 5.14
C VAL A 204 -8.59 5.32 6.64
N LEU A 205 -8.66 4.22 7.38
CA LEU A 205 -8.10 4.11 8.72
C LEU A 205 -6.73 3.45 8.63
N LEU A 206 -5.71 4.19 8.98
CA LEU A 206 -4.31 3.82 8.84
C LEU A 206 -3.66 3.69 10.22
N SER A 207 -2.88 2.62 10.43
CA SER A 207 -2.04 2.49 11.63
C SER A 207 -0.97 3.59 11.70
N ASP A 208 -0.69 4.08 12.90
CA ASP A 208 0.41 5.03 13.20
C ASP A 208 1.81 4.41 13.03
N ALA A 209 1.91 3.09 12.95
CA ALA A 209 3.15 2.37 12.65
C ALA A 209 3.55 2.43 11.16
N VAL A 210 2.64 2.89 10.30
CA VAL A 210 2.90 3.10 8.87
C VAL A 210 3.36 4.53 8.60
N THR A 211 4.29 4.70 7.66
CA THR A 211 4.78 6.04 7.29
C THR A 211 3.66 6.98 6.87
N ARG A 212 3.68 8.20 7.39
CA ARG A 212 2.71 9.25 7.04
C ARG A 212 2.86 9.74 5.59
N GLU A 213 3.93 9.39 4.90
CA GLU A 213 4.11 9.76 3.49
C GLU A 213 2.98 9.25 2.59
N VAL A 214 2.32 8.14 2.96
CA VAL A 214 1.18 7.60 2.19
C VAL A 214 -0.15 8.29 2.49
N ALA A 215 -0.24 9.11 3.53
CA ALA A 215 -1.41 9.92 3.83
C ALA A 215 -1.41 11.19 2.96
N CYS A 216 -1.63 11.00 1.66
CA CYS A 216 -1.49 12.03 0.65
C CYS A 216 -2.77 12.88 0.44
N THR A 217 -3.85 12.55 1.14
CA THR A 217 -5.13 13.26 1.09
C THR A 217 -5.79 13.36 2.46
N PRO A 218 -6.78 14.24 2.66
CA PRO A 218 -7.57 14.32 3.89
C PRO A 218 -8.44 13.09 4.18
N LEU A 219 -8.49 12.10 3.28
CA LEU A 219 -9.26 10.87 3.46
C LEU A 219 -8.63 9.92 4.50
N VAL A 220 -7.37 10.14 4.89
CA VAL A 220 -6.66 9.27 5.82
C VAL A 220 -6.79 9.77 7.25
N LYS A 221 -7.32 8.91 8.12
CA LYS A 221 -7.29 9.07 9.57
C LYS A 221 -6.30 8.06 10.16
N THR A 222 -5.28 8.55 10.85
CA THR A 222 -4.30 7.69 11.52
C THR A 222 -4.75 7.37 12.93
N LEU A 223 -4.63 6.09 13.31
CA LEU A 223 -4.97 5.57 14.64
C LEU A 223 -3.79 4.77 15.20
N SER A 224 -3.63 4.78 16.51
CA SER A 224 -2.61 3.98 17.15
C SER A 224 -3.01 2.52 17.26
N LEU A 225 -2.06 1.59 17.06
CA LEU A 225 -2.26 0.16 17.33
C LEU A 225 -2.39 -0.15 18.82
N HIS A 226 -2.09 0.82 19.72
CA HIS A 226 -2.35 0.69 21.15
C HIS A 226 -3.81 1.00 21.52
N GLN A 227 -4.58 1.61 20.61
CA GLN A 227 -6.01 1.79 20.78
C GLN A 227 -6.74 0.45 20.61
N SER A 228 -7.85 0.32 21.33
CA SER A 228 -8.63 -0.93 21.30
C SER A 228 -9.37 -1.12 19.96
N PRO A 229 -9.78 -2.36 19.62
CA PRO A 229 -10.65 -2.62 18.47
C PRO A 229 -11.94 -1.81 18.47
N GLU A 230 -12.51 -1.55 19.64
CA GLU A 230 -13.73 -0.74 19.83
C GLU A 230 -13.50 0.73 19.43
N GLU A 231 -12.33 1.30 19.77
CA GLU A 231 -11.97 2.66 19.39
C GLU A 231 -11.78 2.77 17.88
N TRP A 232 -11.16 1.77 17.24
CA TRP A 232 -11.05 1.69 15.79
C TRP A 232 -12.43 1.55 15.13
N ALA A 233 -13.30 0.72 15.68
CA ALA A 233 -14.68 0.56 15.20
C ALA A 233 -15.49 1.86 15.36
N GLY A 234 -15.34 2.54 16.48
CA GLY A 234 -15.95 3.86 16.69
C GLY A 234 -15.47 4.89 15.67
N ALA A 235 -14.18 4.84 15.28
CA ALA A 235 -13.65 5.69 14.23
C ALA A 235 -14.16 5.32 12.83
N ALA A 236 -14.37 4.00 12.57
CA ALA A 236 -14.86 3.46 11.31
C ALA A 236 -16.34 3.84 11.03
N LEU A 237 -17.13 3.98 12.08
CA LEU A 237 -18.56 4.28 12.00
C LEU A 237 -18.90 5.77 12.07
N GLN A 238 -17.90 6.65 12.14
CA GLN A 238 -18.14 8.08 11.98
C GLN A 238 -18.72 8.39 10.59
N PRO A 239 -19.48 9.48 10.44
CA PRO A 239 -19.99 9.90 9.14
C PRO A 239 -18.87 9.99 8.11
N LEU A 240 -19.00 9.23 7.02
CA LEU A 240 -18.01 9.24 5.93
C LEU A 240 -18.31 10.41 4.98
N PRO A 241 -17.27 11.07 4.43
CA PRO A 241 -17.47 12.12 3.44
C PRO A 241 -18.08 11.53 2.15
N PRO A 242 -18.78 12.34 1.35
CA PRO A 242 -19.19 11.94 0.02
C PRO A 242 -18.02 11.45 -0.80
N ARG A 243 -18.15 10.28 -1.43
CA ARG A 243 -17.07 9.66 -2.15
C ARG A 243 -16.70 10.45 -3.40
N ARG A 244 -15.48 10.94 -3.47
CA ARG A 244 -14.89 11.67 -4.60
C ARG A 244 -13.41 11.36 -4.68
N SER A 245 -12.92 11.10 -5.88
CA SER A 245 -11.50 10.88 -6.11
C SER A 245 -10.71 12.18 -6.02
N PRO A 246 -9.72 12.29 -5.15
CA PRO A 246 -8.88 13.49 -4.98
C PRO A 246 -7.76 13.55 -6.01
N THR A 247 -8.06 13.29 -7.28
CA THR A 247 -7.09 13.13 -8.38
C THR A 247 -6.12 14.31 -8.50
N ALA A 248 -6.62 15.55 -8.37
CA ALA A 248 -5.78 16.75 -8.46
C ALA A 248 -4.72 16.80 -7.33
N ALA A 249 -5.11 16.45 -6.09
CA ALA A 249 -4.19 16.41 -4.96
C ALA A 249 -3.12 15.33 -5.12
N LEU A 250 -3.50 14.16 -5.63
CA LEU A 250 -2.56 13.06 -5.91
C LEU A 250 -1.58 13.42 -7.03
N ILE A 251 -2.03 14.08 -8.09
CA ILE A 251 -1.16 14.55 -9.16
C ILE A 251 -0.18 15.60 -8.62
N ALA A 252 -0.65 16.60 -7.87
CA ALA A 252 0.18 17.63 -7.27
C ALA A 252 1.20 17.05 -6.27
N GLY A 253 0.83 15.99 -5.55
CA GLY A 253 1.70 15.25 -4.63
C GLY A 253 2.70 14.30 -5.30
N GLY A 254 2.70 14.19 -6.63
CA GLY A 254 3.62 13.30 -7.37
C GLY A 254 3.25 11.81 -7.30
N TRP A 255 1.97 11.49 -7.04
CA TRP A 255 1.49 10.10 -6.94
C TRP A 255 0.89 9.55 -8.24
N ASN A 256 0.90 10.32 -9.33
CA ASN A 256 0.37 9.89 -10.61
C ASN A 256 1.46 9.25 -11.48
N ILE A 257 1.21 8.02 -11.94
CA ILE A 257 2.16 7.23 -12.72
C ILE A 257 2.59 7.94 -14.01
N ARG A 258 1.72 8.72 -14.66
CA ARG A 258 2.08 9.48 -15.87
C ARG A 258 3.14 10.53 -15.59
N GLY A 259 3.03 11.28 -14.48
CA GLY A 259 4.03 12.25 -14.06
C GLY A 259 5.37 11.60 -13.71
N CYS A 260 5.32 10.48 -12.98
CA CYS A 260 6.52 9.72 -12.64
C CYS A 260 7.20 9.11 -13.88
N ALA A 261 6.44 8.65 -14.88
CA ALA A 261 6.98 8.14 -16.13
C ALA A 261 7.71 9.23 -16.92
N ILE A 262 7.14 10.44 -17.03
CA ILE A 262 7.79 11.60 -17.69
C ILE A 262 9.09 11.97 -16.95
N GLN A 263 9.06 12.02 -15.62
CA GLN A 263 10.24 12.28 -14.82
C GLN A 263 11.34 11.23 -15.03
N LEU A 264 10.96 9.93 -15.05
CA LEU A 264 11.88 8.83 -15.29
C LEU A 264 12.48 8.89 -16.70
N GLU A 265 11.67 9.18 -17.71
CA GLU A 265 12.14 9.35 -19.09
C GLU A 265 13.18 10.48 -19.21
N LYS A 266 12.97 11.60 -18.52
CA LYS A 266 13.94 12.70 -18.46
C LYS A 266 15.26 12.23 -17.85
N ILE A 267 15.20 11.50 -16.72
CA ILE A 267 16.39 10.96 -16.04
C ILE A 267 17.18 10.00 -16.95
N TYR A 268 16.48 9.25 -17.81
CA TYR A 268 17.16 8.35 -18.77
C TYR A 268 17.84 9.10 -19.92
N LYS A 269 17.34 10.28 -20.30
CA LYS A 269 17.90 11.09 -21.39
C LYS A 269 19.12 11.94 -20.94
N GLU A 270 19.22 12.26 -19.67
CA GLU A 270 20.37 12.94 -19.05
C GLU A 270 21.58 11.99 -18.88
#